data_2bc9a2ca50c0b72d0531562e4c92dec5
#
_entry.id   2bc9a2ca50c0b72d0531562e4c92dec5
#
_cell.length_a   1.000
_cell.length_b   1.000
_cell.length_c   1.000
_cell.angle_alpha   90.00
_cell.angle_beta   90.00
_cell.angle_gamma   90.00
#
_symmetry.space_group_name_H-M   'P 1'
#
loop_
_entity.id
_entity.type
_entity.pdbx_description
1 polymer ?
#
loop_
_entity_poly.entity_id
_entity_poly.type
_entity_poly.pdbx_seq_one_letter_code
_entity_poly.pdbx_strand_id
1 'polypeptide(L)'
;MCGTITSRSAHGCKSEAMDFAELRLLTALEDRHWWYRERRAILKRELRRLPGPGLALDIGAAGGGNTRVLKAHGWQATALDYSDSVVEVARSRGISVIRADARDLPVRSGTCGLVTAFDVLEHIDEDYRAAAEMTRVLQPGGSALIAVPCDMALWSSHDDAVGHVRRYSRPGLASVIEKAGLTIERLWSWNVLLRPAVALRRQSSKGSDLGEVAPPVNGLLTAIVVAERYLPVKSWPGVSLMVCARRR
;
A
#
# COMPACT_ATOMS: atom_id res chain seq x y z
N MET A 1 -6.45 32.98 45.53
CA MET A 1 -7.12 33.12 44.25
C MET A 1 -6.69 31.97 43.35
N CYS A 2 -7.56 31.01 43.20
CA CYS A 2 -7.27 29.75 42.51
C CYS A 2 -7.62 29.94 41.01
N GLY A 3 -6.60 29.89 40.15
CA GLY A 3 -6.76 29.98 38.69
C GLY A 3 -7.06 28.63 38.09
N THR A 4 -8.25 28.50 37.56
CA THR A 4 -8.77 27.30 36.90
C THR A 4 -8.05 27.06 35.57
N ILE A 5 -7.31 25.96 35.48
CA ILE A 5 -6.72 25.49 34.22
C ILE A 5 -7.81 24.77 33.44
N THR A 6 -8.31 25.40 32.39
CA THR A 6 -9.20 24.78 31.43
C THR A 6 -8.46 23.72 30.62
N SER A 7 -8.86 22.47 30.79
CA SER A 7 -8.40 21.34 29.98
C SER A 7 -8.86 21.54 28.54
N ARG A 8 -7.89 21.75 27.61
CA ARG A 8 -8.14 21.61 26.17
C ARG A 8 -8.38 20.14 25.89
N SER A 9 -9.58 19.83 25.47
CA SER A 9 -9.98 18.53 24.96
C SER A 9 -9.08 18.12 23.82
N ALA A 10 -8.32 17.06 24.02
CA ALA A 10 -7.66 16.32 22.97
C ALA A 10 -8.74 15.78 22.04
N HIS A 11 -8.81 16.28 20.81
CA HIS A 11 -9.52 15.61 19.75
C HIS A 11 -8.73 14.34 19.45
N GLY A 12 -9.17 13.24 20.06
CA GLY A 12 -8.61 11.92 19.85
C GLY A 12 -8.73 11.54 18.38
N CYS A 13 -7.58 11.26 17.81
CA CYS A 13 -7.43 10.55 16.56
C CYS A 13 -8.24 9.24 16.65
N LYS A 14 -9.40 9.17 15.98
CA LYS A 14 -10.19 7.95 15.83
C LYS A 14 -9.57 7.06 14.76
N SER A 15 -8.32 6.69 14.98
CA SER A 15 -7.65 5.56 14.34
C SER A 15 -7.26 4.59 15.43
N GLU A 16 -8.21 4.23 16.30
CA GLU A 16 -8.01 3.13 17.22
C GLU A 16 -8.15 1.82 16.50
N ALA A 17 -6.99 1.21 16.33
CA ALA A 17 -6.75 -0.22 16.38
C ALA A 17 -7.90 -1.09 15.84
N MET A 18 -7.79 -1.47 14.56
CA MET A 18 -8.42 -2.68 14.06
C MET A 18 -8.16 -3.79 15.09
N ASP A 19 -9.23 -4.44 15.59
CA ASP A 19 -9.12 -5.47 16.61
C ASP A 19 -8.12 -6.54 16.16
N PHE A 20 -7.27 -6.99 17.06
CA PHE A 20 -6.25 -8.01 16.79
C PHE A 20 -6.84 -9.27 16.12
N ALA A 21 -8.08 -9.62 16.46
CA ALA A 21 -8.82 -10.72 15.83
C ALA A 21 -9.17 -10.41 14.37
N GLU A 22 -9.62 -9.20 14.07
CA GLU A 22 -9.94 -8.74 12.72
C GLU A 22 -8.67 -8.67 11.86
N LEU A 23 -7.58 -8.17 12.41
CA LEU A 23 -6.30 -8.11 11.73
C LEU A 23 -5.76 -9.52 11.40
N ARG A 24 -5.91 -10.49 12.30
CA ARG A 24 -5.58 -11.90 12.03
C ARG A 24 -6.45 -12.48 10.92
N LEU A 25 -7.73 -12.17 10.91
CA LEU A 25 -8.65 -12.62 9.86
C LEU A 25 -8.25 -12.04 8.50
N LEU A 26 -8.02 -10.73 8.41
CA LEU A 26 -7.54 -10.08 7.18
C LEU A 26 -6.21 -10.66 6.72
N THR A 27 -5.30 -10.92 7.64
CA THR A 27 -4.00 -11.53 7.35
C THR A 27 -4.13 -12.98 6.84
N ALA A 28 -5.12 -13.73 7.33
CA ALA A 28 -5.44 -15.08 6.81
C ALA A 28 -6.05 -15.00 5.40
N LEU A 29 -6.80 -13.95 5.09
CA LEU A 29 -7.35 -13.70 3.76
C LEU A 29 -6.28 -13.32 2.72
N GLU A 30 -5.17 -12.70 3.13
CA GLU A 30 -4.10 -12.28 2.22
C GLU A 30 -3.63 -13.40 1.28
N ASP A 31 -3.55 -14.64 1.75
CA ASP A 31 -3.04 -15.75 0.97
C ASP A 31 -4.08 -16.35 0.00
N ARG A 32 -5.36 -16.10 0.22
CA ARG A 32 -6.48 -16.72 -0.53
C ARG A 32 -7.22 -15.71 -1.40
N HIS A 33 -7.36 -14.48 -0.95
CA HIS A 33 -8.17 -13.45 -1.62
C HIS A 33 -7.50 -12.99 -2.92
N TRP A 34 -8.27 -12.95 -4.02
CA TRP A 34 -7.82 -12.61 -5.37
C TRP A 34 -7.03 -11.29 -5.44
N TRP A 35 -7.48 -10.26 -4.70
CA TRP A 35 -6.84 -8.94 -4.66
C TRP A 35 -5.38 -9.01 -4.20
N TYR A 36 -5.13 -9.58 -3.03
CA TYR A 36 -3.78 -9.69 -2.47
C TYR A 36 -2.88 -10.63 -3.28
N ARG A 37 -3.46 -11.72 -3.81
CA ARG A 37 -2.71 -12.65 -4.68
C ARG A 37 -2.24 -11.95 -5.94
N GLU A 38 -3.09 -11.14 -6.60
CA GLU A 38 -2.69 -10.40 -7.79
C GLU A 38 -1.71 -9.28 -7.47
N ARG A 39 -1.87 -8.56 -6.38
CA ARG A 39 -0.92 -7.55 -5.92
C ARG A 39 0.48 -8.15 -5.73
N ARG A 40 0.59 -9.29 -5.07
CA ARG A 40 1.85 -10.03 -4.96
C ARG A 40 2.37 -10.55 -6.30
N ALA A 41 1.50 -10.94 -7.22
CA ALA A 41 1.92 -11.33 -8.56
C ALA A 41 2.45 -10.13 -9.38
N ILE A 42 1.89 -8.93 -9.20
CA ILE A 42 2.44 -7.69 -9.76
C ILE A 42 3.83 -7.44 -9.17
N LEU A 43 3.96 -7.47 -7.84
CA LEU A 43 5.26 -7.29 -7.17
C LEU A 43 6.31 -8.28 -7.72
N LYS A 44 5.99 -9.57 -7.80
CA LYS A 44 6.90 -10.59 -8.37
C LYS A 44 7.35 -10.27 -9.80
N ARG A 45 6.44 -9.73 -10.64
CA ARG A 45 6.79 -9.35 -12.03
C ARG A 45 7.71 -8.14 -12.06
N GLU A 46 7.45 -7.16 -11.20
CA GLU A 46 8.29 -5.97 -11.12
C GLU A 46 9.69 -6.29 -10.58
N LEU A 47 9.80 -7.12 -9.54
CA LEU A 47 11.09 -7.55 -8.99
C LEU A 47 12.01 -8.19 -10.05
N ARG A 48 11.45 -8.92 -11.03
CA ARG A 48 12.24 -9.50 -12.12
C ARG A 48 12.81 -8.48 -13.12
N ARG A 49 12.34 -7.23 -13.06
CA ARG A 49 12.76 -6.13 -13.94
C ARG A 49 13.75 -5.19 -13.27
N LEU A 50 13.86 -5.30 -11.94
CA LEU A 50 14.76 -4.47 -11.16
C LEU A 50 16.19 -5.01 -11.20
N PRO A 51 17.19 -4.17 -10.92
CA PRO A 51 18.53 -4.63 -10.60
C PRO A 51 18.52 -5.70 -9.51
N GLY A 52 19.59 -6.48 -9.41
CA GLY A 52 19.71 -7.60 -8.47
C GLY A 52 19.36 -7.24 -7.02
N PRO A 53 19.11 -8.27 -6.18
CA PRO A 53 18.65 -8.07 -4.81
C PRO A 53 19.69 -7.37 -3.93
N GLY A 54 19.17 -6.60 -2.96
CA GLY A 54 19.93 -5.86 -1.95
C GLY A 54 19.05 -5.65 -0.72
N LEU A 55 19.26 -4.54 0.01
CA LEU A 55 18.39 -4.15 1.11
C LEU A 55 17.07 -3.62 0.55
N ALA A 56 15.97 -4.07 1.13
CA ALA A 56 14.63 -3.59 0.80
C ALA A 56 13.85 -3.17 2.05
N LEU A 57 13.06 -2.11 1.93
CA LEU A 57 12.12 -1.66 2.95
C LEU A 57 10.70 -1.81 2.42
N ASP A 58 9.85 -2.52 3.16
CA ASP A 58 8.42 -2.71 2.85
C ASP A 58 7.61 -1.86 3.85
N ILE A 59 7.11 -0.72 3.39
CA ILE A 59 6.38 0.27 4.21
C ILE A 59 4.89 -0.06 4.16
N GLY A 60 4.22 -0.02 5.32
CA GLY A 60 2.83 -0.44 5.46
C GLY A 60 2.68 -1.94 5.21
N ALA A 61 3.58 -2.72 5.78
CA ALA A 61 3.74 -4.13 5.43
C ALA A 61 2.59 -5.02 5.89
N ALA A 62 1.68 -4.52 6.72
CA ALA A 62 0.57 -5.27 7.30
C ALA A 62 1.04 -6.66 7.84
N GLY A 63 0.42 -7.74 7.45
CA GLY A 63 0.83 -9.10 7.84
C GLY A 63 2.14 -9.61 7.22
N GLY A 64 2.89 -8.78 6.49
CA GLY A 64 4.17 -9.13 5.87
C GLY A 64 4.07 -9.91 4.56
N GLY A 65 2.91 -9.90 3.91
CA GLY A 65 2.69 -10.64 2.66
C GLY A 65 3.66 -10.22 1.55
N ASN A 66 3.86 -8.92 1.34
CA ASN A 66 4.82 -8.39 0.37
C ASN A 66 6.27 -8.65 0.82
N THR A 67 6.57 -8.44 2.11
CA THR A 67 7.91 -8.72 2.67
C THR A 67 8.34 -10.17 2.43
N ARG A 68 7.42 -11.15 2.56
CA ARG A 68 7.70 -12.57 2.21
C ARG A 68 8.05 -12.73 0.73
N VAL A 69 7.36 -12.02 -0.16
CA VAL A 69 7.66 -12.03 -1.60
C VAL A 69 9.05 -11.45 -1.87
N LEU A 70 9.39 -10.33 -1.25
CA LEU A 70 10.73 -9.72 -1.38
C LEU A 70 11.82 -10.70 -0.96
N LYS A 71 11.69 -11.31 0.24
CA LYS A 71 12.65 -12.31 0.75
C LYS A 71 12.77 -13.52 -0.17
N ALA A 72 11.66 -14.03 -0.69
CA ALA A 72 11.65 -15.15 -1.63
C ALA A 72 12.34 -14.84 -2.98
N HIS A 73 12.54 -13.55 -3.30
CA HIS A 73 13.29 -13.08 -4.48
C HIS A 73 14.70 -12.61 -4.13
N GLY A 74 15.23 -13.00 -2.97
CA GLY A 74 16.61 -12.74 -2.54
C GLY A 74 16.86 -11.39 -1.88
N TRP A 75 15.82 -10.54 -1.71
CA TRP A 75 15.98 -9.26 -1.03
C TRP A 75 16.11 -9.42 0.49
N GLN A 76 17.03 -8.68 1.09
CA GLN A 76 17.13 -8.53 2.54
C GLN A 76 16.06 -7.52 2.97
N ALA A 77 14.80 -7.98 3.07
CA ALA A 77 13.66 -7.14 3.30
C ALA A 77 13.33 -6.98 4.79
N THR A 78 13.14 -5.74 5.21
CA THR A 78 12.59 -5.35 6.51
C THR A 78 11.21 -4.76 6.30
N ALA A 79 10.24 -5.22 7.06
CA ALA A 79 8.90 -4.64 7.13
C ALA A 79 8.88 -3.40 8.02
N LEU A 80 8.02 -2.44 7.71
CA LEU A 80 7.75 -1.27 8.55
C LEU A 80 6.24 -1.03 8.58
N ASP A 81 5.71 -0.76 9.77
CA ASP A 81 4.32 -0.37 9.93
C ASP A 81 4.17 0.61 11.10
N TYR A 82 3.12 1.42 11.05
CA TYR A 82 2.83 2.40 12.11
C TYR A 82 2.07 1.77 13.28
N SER A 83 1.22 0.78 13.03
CA SER A 83 0.31 0.16 13.99
C SER A 83 0.99 -0.88 14.87
N ASP A 84 0.83 -0.76 16.19
CA ASP A 84 1.34 -1.76 17.15
C ASP A 84 0.76 -3.15 16.92
N SER A 85 -0.56 -3.24 16.68
CA SER A 85 -1.25 -4.50 16.44
C SER A 85 -0.77 -5.19 15.17
N VAL A 86 -0.50 -4.43 14.10
CA VAL A 86 0.09 -4.93 12.85
C VAL A 86 1.49 -5.47 13.09
N VAL A 87 2.32 -4.73 13.80
CA VAL A 87 3.69 -5.13 14.14
C VAL A 87 3.71 -6.44 14.93
N GLU A 88 2.78 -6.61 15.88
CA GLU A 88 2.66 -7.85 16.66
C GLU A 88 2.27 -9.05 15.79
N VAL A 89 1.28 -8.87 14.89
CA VAL A 89 0.86 -9.91 13.94
C VAL A 89 2.00 -10.28 12.98
N ALA A 90 2.71 -9.29 12.44
CA ALA A 90 3.84 -9.55 11.55
C ALA A 90 4.95 -10.33 12.27
N ARG A 91 5.28 -9.97 13.52
CA ARG A 91 6.26 -10.69 14.35
C ARG A 91 5.83 -12.13 14.63
N SER A 92 4.55 -12.36 14.95
CA SER A 92 4.03 -13.72 15.17
C SER A 92 4.14 -14.63 13.94
N ARG A 93 4.28 -14.03 12.75
CA ARG A 93 4.51 -14.72 11.46
C ARG A 93 5.99 -14.83 11.07
N GLY A 94 6.91 -14.49 11.97
CA GLY A 94 8.36 -14.54 11.73
C GLY A 94 8.87 -13.43 10.79
N ILE A 95 8.13 -12.33 10.66
CA ILE A 95 8.55 -11.18 9.86
C ILE A 95 9.38 -10.23 10.73
N SER A 96 10.58 -9.87 10.25
CA SER A 96 11.35 -8.77 10.82
C SER A 96 10.64 -7.46 10.52
N VAL A 97 10.12 -6.79 11.55
CA VAL A 97 9.31 -5.58 11.41
C VAL A 97 9.74 -4.51 12.41
N ILE A 98 9.80 -3.27 11.92
CA ILE A 98 10.06 -2.05 12.69
C ILE A 98 8.74 -1.29 12.82
N ARG A 99 8.42 -0.82 14.03
CA ARG A 99 7.35 0.17 14.19
C ARG A 99 7.91 1.55 13.93
N ALA A 100 7.36 2.25 12.94
CA ALA A 100 7.76 3.63 12.64
C ALA A 100 6.71 4.35 11.76
N ASP A 101 6.83 5.68 11.74
CA ASP A 101 6.06 6.53 10.83
C ASP A 101 6.79 6.60 9.47
N ALA A 102 6.04 6.46 8.38
CA ALA A 102 6.59 6.58 7.03
C ALA A 102 7.11 7.99 6.71
N ARG A 103 6.72 9.00 7.50
CA ARG A 103 7.18 10.39 7.39
C ARG A 103 8.52 10.65 8.10
N ASP A 104 9.02 9.67 8.88
CA ASP A 104 10.29 9.74 9.60
C ASP A 104 10.87 8.32 9.74
N LEU A 105 11.49 7.83 8.68
CA LEU A 105 11.97 6.45 8.59
C LEU A 105 13.26 6.26 9.39
N PRO A 106 13.32 5.32 10.36
CA PRO A 106 14.52 5.03 11.15
C PRO A 106 15.55 4.22 10.35
N VAL A 107 15.81 4.65 9.13
CA VAL A 107 16.70 4.01 8.16
C VAL A 107 17.68 5.04 7.63
N ARG A 108 18.95 4.67 7.51
CA ARG A 108 19.98 5.56 6.98
C ARG A 108 19.68 5.95 5.54
N SER A 109 20.03 7.19 5.19
CA SER A 109 19.95 7.67 3.81
C SER A 109 20.80 6.82 2.87
N GLY A 110 20.27 6.53 1.69
CA GLY A 110 21.03 5.89 0.62
C GLY A 110 21.39 4.43 0.86
N THR A 111 20.63 3.68 1.66
CA THR A 111 20.96 2.28 1.99
C THR A 111 20.09 1.26 1.26
N CYS A 112 18.86 1.59 0.93
CA CYS A 112 17.92 0.64 0.32
C CYS A 112 18.05 0.61 -1.20
N GLY A 113 18.16 -0.57 -1.78
CA GLY A 113 18.04 -0.77 -3.22
C GLY A 113 16.59 -0.75 -3.70
N LEU A 114 15.65 -1.03 -2.78
CA LEU A 114 14.21 -1.07 -3.06
C LEU A 114 13.40 -0.55 -1.88
N VAL A 115 12.39 0.24 -2.16
CA VAL A 115 11.29 0.57 -1.23
C VAL A 115 9.98 0.14 -1.86
N THR A 116 9.14 -0.55 -1.11
CA THR A 116 7.75 -0.86 -1.49
C THR A 116 6.79 -0.14 -0.55
N ALA A 117 5.71 0.45 -1.09
CA ALA A 117 4.65 1.11 -0.34
C ALA A 117 3.31 0.87 -1.06
N PHE A 118 2.59 -0.17 -0.64
CA PHE A 118 1.34 -0.57 -1.25
C PHE A 118 0.18 -0.25 -0.33
N ASP A 119 -0.68 0.67 -0.76
CA ASP A 119 -1.83 1.20 -0.01
C ASP A 119 -1.37 1.85 1.32
N VAL A 120 -0.50 2.86 1.20
CA VAL A 120 0.09 3.59 2.34
C VAL A 120 -0.16 5.09 2.23
N LEU A 121 0.16 5.70 1.08
CA LEU A 121 0.17 7.16 0.94
C LEU A 121 -1.22 7.78 1.11
N GLU A 122 -2.28 7.05 0.80
CA GLU A 122 -3.67 7.46 0.97
C GLU A 122 -4.10 7.63 2.43
N HIS A 123 -3.35 7.06 3.37
CA HIS A 123 -3.60 7.18 4.81
C HIS A 123 -2.85 8.35 5.46
N ILE A 124 -1.98 9.03 4.72
CA ILE A 124 -1.06 10.03 5.26
C ILE A 124 -1.42 11.42 4.71
N ASP A 125 -1.77 12.35 5.60
CA ASP A 125 -2.08 13.74 5.20
C ASP A 125 -0.89 14.42 4.53
N GLU A 126 0.32 14.21 5.05
CA GLU A 126 1.57 14.75 4.53
C GLU A 126 2.29 13.71 3.65
N ASP A 127 1.60 13.17 2.63
CA ASP A 127 2.12 12.13 1.72
C ASP A 127 3.45 12.51 1.05
N TYR A 128 3.66 13.80 0.79
CA TYR A 128 4.91 14.34 0.24
C TYR A 128 6.12 14.09 1.19
N ARG A 129 5.92 14.11 2.52
CA ARG A 129 6.98 13.79 3.48
C ARG A 129 7.33 12.31 3.42
N ALA A 130 6.32 11.43 3.40
CA ALA A 130 6.55 10.00 3.25
C ALA A 130 7.27 9.68 1.93
N ALA A 131 6.88 10.29 0.82
CA ALA A 131 7.56 10.13 -0.47
C ALA A 131 9.01 10.66 -0.44
N ALA A 132 9.28 11.78 0.25
CA ALA A 132 10.63 12.31 0.44
C ALA A 132 11.51 11.37 1.28
N GLU A 133 10.95 10.76 2.34
CA GLU A 133 11.64 9.76 3.16
C GLU A 133 11.95 8.48 2.35
N MET A 134 11.02 8.01 1.52
CA MET A 134 11.28 6.91 0.58
C MET A 134 12.48 7.23 -0.33
N THR A 135 12.51 8.45 -0.86
CA THR A 135 13.65 8.92 -1.68
C THR A 135 14.93 8.98 -0.88
N ARG A 136 14.89 9.51 0.34
CA ARG A 136 16.06 9.66 1.22
C ARG A 136 16.73 8.30 1.50
N VAL A 137 15.95 7.28 1.83
CA VAL A 137 16.48 5.96 2.20
C VAL A 137 16.95 5.13 1.01
N LEU A 138 16.43 5.38 -0.19
CA LEU A 138 16.89 4.73 -1.41
C LEU A 138 18.33 5.14 -1.75
N GLN A 139 19.15 4.20 -2.17
CA GLN A 139 20.47 4.48 -2.76
C GLN A 139 20.31 5.12 -4.16
N PRO A 140 21.33 5.84 -4.69
CA PRO A 140 21.33 6.24 -6.09
C PRO A 140 21.09 5.04 -7.00
N GLY A 141 20.17 5.17 -7.95
CA GLY A 141 19.70 4.06 -8.79
C GLY A 141 18.74 3.08 -8.13
N GLY A 142 18.42 3.24 -6.85
CA GLY A 142 17.41 2.44 -6.14
C GLY A 142 16.00 2.72 -6.63
N SER A 143 15.11 1.75 -6.45
CA SER A 143 13.74 1.78 -7.00
C SER A 143 12.68 1.88 -5.91
N ALA A 144 11.60 2.61 -6.20
CA ALA A 144 10.36 2.62 -5.41
C ALA A 144 9.25 1.93 -6.21
N LEU A 145 8.54 1.00 -5.58
CA LEU A 145 7.30 0.42 -6.08
C LEU A 145 6.16 0.87 -5.19
N ILE A 146 5.24 1.65 -5.75
CA ILE A 146 4.16 2.28 -4.99
C ILE A 146 2.82 1.89 -5.62
N ALA A 147 1.84 1.63 -4.78
CA ALA A 147 0.46 1.41 -5.18
C ALA A 147 -0.47 2.25 -4.33
N VAL A 148 -1.46 2.86 -4.96
CA VAL A 148 -2.47 3.68 -4.28
C VAL A 148 -3.85 3.49 -4.91
N PRO A 149 -4.96 3.69 -4.17
CA PRO A 149 -6.28 3.75 -4.74
C PRO A 149 -6.41 4.97 -5.65
N CYS A 150 -7.07 4.78 -6.78
CA CYS A 150 -7.23 5.88 -7.72
C CYS A 150 -8.69 6.31 -7.88
N ASP A 151 -8.83 7.59 -8.32
CA ASP A 151 -10.08 8.21 -8.69
C ASP A 151 -11.07 8.47 -7.55
N MET A 152 -11.24 9.75 -7.21
CA MET A 152 -12.20 10.23 -6.20
C MET A 152 -13.65 9.84 -6.53
N ALA A 153 -14.00 9.58 -7.80
CA ALA A 153 -15.33 9.09 -8.18
C ALA A 153 -15.63 7.68 -7.62
N LEU A 154 -14.61 6.96 -7.14
CA LEU A 154 -14.75 5.66 -6.47
C LEU A 154 -14.74 5.78 -4.94
N TRP A 155 -14.74 7.00 -4.39
CA TRP A 155 -14.83 7.20 -2.93
C TRP A 155 -16.14 6.60 -2.39
N SER A 156 -16.06 5.93 -1.27
CA SER A 156 -17.22 5.27 -0.64
C SER A 156 -16.99 5.05 0.85
N SER A 157 -17.98 4.50 1.53
CA SER A 157 -17.87 4.09 2.94
C SER A 157 -16.73 3.11 3.21
N HIS A 158 -16.22 2.42 2.19
CA HIS A 158 -15.00 1.61 2.31
C HIS A 158 -13.79 2.47 2.65
N ASP A 159 -13.61 3.60 1.94
CA ASP A 159 -12.48 4.50 2.16
C ASP A 159 -12.50 5.09 3.57
N ASP A 160 -13.68 5.50 4.03
CA ASP A 160 -13.88 6.00 5.39
C ASP A 160 -13.57 4.91 6.43
N ALA A 161 -14.03 3.68 6.18
CA ALA A 161 -13.85 2.54 7.10
C ALA A 161 -12.38 2.10 7.25
N VAL A 162 -11.58 2.25 6.19
CA VAL A 162 -10.14 1.90 6.22
C VAL A 162 -9.25 3.12 6.53
N GLY A 163 -9.84 4.30 6.77
CA GLY A 163 -9.11 5.51 7.16
C GLY A 163 -8.35 6.17 6.02
N HIS A 164 -8.83 6.07 4.79
CA HIS A 164 -8.27 6.86 3.68
C HIS A 164 -8.57 8.34 3.88
N VAL A 165 -7.64 9.19 3.52
CA VAL A 165 -7.82 10.64 3.46
C VAL A 165 -7.91 11.14 2.02
N ARG A 166 -7.53 10.31 1.04
CA ARG A 166 -7.60 10.62 -0.39
C ARG A 166 -7.56 9.39 -1.30
N ARG A 167 -7.90 9.64 -2.56
CA ARG A 167 -7.60 8.80 -3.72
C ARG A 167 -6.84 9.63 -4.74
N TYR A 168 -5.96 9.01 -5.50
CA TYR A 168 -5.07 9.73 -6.41
C TYR A 168 -5.60 9.79 -7.84
N SER A 169 -5.39 10.94 -8.48
CA SER A 169 -5.36 11.01 -9.94
C SER A 169 -3.95 10.69 -10.45
N ARG A 170 -3.80 10.30 -11.72
CA ARG A 170 -2.46 10.10 -12.32
C ARG A 170 -1.55 11.32 -12.19
N PRO A 171 -2.00 12.55 -12.57
CA PRO A 171 -1.17 13.74 -12.39
C PRO A 171 -0.85 14.04 -10.92
N GLY A 172 -1.82 13.83 -10.02
CA GLY A 172 -1.62 14.05 -8.58
C GLY A 172 -0.54 13.15 -8.01
N LEU A 173 -0.62 11.83 -8.28
CA LEU A 173 0.41 10.89 -7.84
C LEU A 173 1.77 11.21 -8.46
N ALA A 174 1.82 11.48 -9.77
CA ALA A 174 3.06 11.85 -10.44
C ALA A 174 3.71 13.07 -9.78
N SER A 175 2.92 14.11 -9.49
CA SER A 175 3.42 15.31 -8.81
C SER A 175 4.04 15.03 -7.44
N VAL A 176 3.42 14.16 -6.63
CA VAL A 176 3.96 13.79 -5.30
C VAL A 176 5.30 13.06 -5.46
N ILE A 177 5.38 12.08 -6.35
CA ILE A 177 6.57 11.26 -6.58
C ILE A 177 7.73 12.07 -7.15
N GLU A 178 7.46 12.92 -8.16
CA GLU A 178 8.49 13.73 -8.82
C GLU A 178 9.00 14.85 -7.91
N LYS A 179 8.12 15.51 -7.14
CA LYS A 179 8.52 16.51 -6.14
C LYS A 179 9.35 15.92 -5.00
N ALA A 180 9.16 14.64 -4.69
CA ALA A 180 10.00 13.92 -3.74
C ALA A 180 11.40 13.58 -4.29
N GLY A 181 11.70 13.86 -5.56
CA GLY A 181 13.01 13.61 -6.18
C GLY A 181 13.14 12.24 -6.83
N LEU A 182 12.04 11.53 -7.05
CA LEU A 182 12.01 10.28 -7.79
C LEU A 182 11.66 10.52 -9.27
N THR A 183 12.28 9.76 -10.15
CA THR A 183 11.94 9.74 -11.59
C THR A 183 11.00 8.58 -11.87
N ILE A 184 9.83 8.87 -12.38
CA ILE A 184 8.85 7.85 -12.75
C ILE A 184 9.33 7.13 -14.00
N GLU A 185 9.58 5.83 -13.91
CA GLU A 185 9.87 4.96 -15.04
C GLU A 185 8.59 4.42 -15.67
N ARG A 186 7.61 4.06 -14.83
CA ARG A 186 6.30 3.54 -15.27
C ARG A 186 5.20 3.94 -14.28
N LEU A 187 4.08 4.36 -14.84
CA LEU A 187 2.84 4.66 -14.12
C LEU A 187 1.68 4.02 -14.88
N TRP A 188 0.97 3.10 -14.24
CA TRP A 188 -0.12 2.38 -14.90
C TRP A 188 -1.29 2.14 -13.96
N SER A 189 -2.47 1.92 -14.55
CA SER A 189 -3.65 1.48 -13.82
C SER A 189 -3.65 -0.03 -13.62
N TRP A 190 -4.26 -0.46 -12.53
CA TRP A 190 -4.57 -1.85 -12.26
C TRP A 190 -6.03 -2.00 -11.83
N ASN A 191 -6.57 -3.20 -12.07
CA ASN A 191 -7.96 -3.53 -11.82
C ASN A 191 -8.91 -2.65 -12.66
N VAL A 192 -8.61 -2.57 -13.94
CA VAL A 192 -9.34 -1.75 -14.94
C VAL A 192 -10.64 -2.44 -15.31
N LEU A 193 -10.59 -3.75 -15.62
CA LEU A 193 -11.75 -4.51 -16.08
C LEU A 193 -12.85 -4.64 -15.04
N LEU A 194 -12.49 -4.72 -13.76
CA LEU A 194 -13.47 -4.79 -12.66
C LEU A 194 -13.95 -3.41 -12.18
N ARG A 195 -13.36 -2.31 -12.68
CA ARG A 195 -13.74 -0.97 -12.24
C ARG A 195 -15.25 -0.69 -12.33
N PRO A 196 -15.98 -1.04 -13.40
CA PRO A 196 -17.43 -0.81 -13.47
C PRO A 196 -18.19 -1.56 -12.36
N ALA A 197 -17.82 -2.81 -12.10
CA ALA A 197 -18.43 -3.63 -11.05
C ALA A 197 -18.10 -3.06 -9.65
N VAL A 198 -16.86 -2.61 -9.42
CA VAL A 198 -16.46 -1.96 -8.18
C VAL A 198 -17.23 -0.65 -7.98
N ALA A 199 -17.37 0.18 -9.02
CA ALA A 199 -18.12 1.43 -8.94
C ALA A 199 -19.59 1.19 -8.56
N LEU A 200 -20.23 0.20 -9.20
CA LEU A 200 -21.61 -0.17 -8.90
C LEU A 200 -21.76 -0.69 -7.46
N ARG A 201 -20.89 -1.59 -7.03
CA ARG A 201 -20.91 -2.14 -5.68
C ARG A 201 -20.75 -1.04 -4.62
N ARG A 202 -19.85 -0.09 -4.82
CA ARG A 202 -19.55 0.99 -3.87
C ARG A 202 -20.68 1.99 -3.69
N GLN A 203 -21.60 2.09 -4.64
CA GLN A 203 -22.81 2.91 -4.49
C GLN A 203 -23.80 2.34 -3.47
N SER A 204 -23.74 1.04 -3.21
CA SER A 204 -24.70 0.32 -2.34
C SER A 204 -24.05 -0.34 -1.11
N SER A 205 -22.71 -0.45 -1.05
CA SER A 205 -22.02 -1.08 0.08
C SER A 205 -21.93 -0.15 1.30
N LYS A 206 -22.00 -0.76 2.49
CA LYS A 206 -21.73 -0.11 3.77
C LYS A 206 -20.52 -0.77 4.42
N GLY A 207 -19.52 0.03 4.79
CA GLY A 207 -18.29 -0.46 5.43
C GLY A 207 -17.23 -0.99 4.46
N SER A 208 -16.29 -1.81 4.96
CA SER A 208 -15.15 -2.31 4.19
C SER A 208 -15.56 -3.32 3.12
N ASP A 209 -14.98 -3.20 1.92
CA ASP A 209 -15.14 -4.16 0.81
C ASP A 209 -14.26 -5.42 0.97
N LEU A 210 -13.37 -5.42 1.95
CA LEU A 210 -12.43 -6.51 2.23
C LEU A 210 -13.11 -7.56 3.12
N GLY A 211 -13.79 -8.51 2.51
CA GLY A 211 -14.44 -9.62 3.18
C GLY A 211 -14.16 -10.94 2.49
N GLU A 212 -14.59 -12.03 3.11
CA GLU A 212 -14.53 -13.34 2.48
C GLU A 212 -15.34 -13.36 1.18
N VAL A 213 -14.72 -13.84 0.12
CA VAL A 213 -15.35 -14.02 -1.19
C VAL A 213 -15.54 -15.51 -1.44
N ALA A 214 -16.76 -15.91 -1.81
CA ALA A 214 -17.05 -17.30 -2.12
C ALA A 214 -16.04 -17.85 -3.16
N PRO A 215 -15.54 -19.10 -2.99
CA PRO A 215 -14.48 -19.64 -3.84
C PRO A 215 -14.71 -19.51 -5.35
N PRO A 216 -15.92 -19.77 -5.91
CA PRO A 216 -16.14 -19.62 -7.36
C PRO A 216 -16.05 -18.17 -7.80
N VAL A 217 -16.55 -17.21 -7.00
CA VAL A 217 -16.45 -15.78 -7.29
C VAL A 217 -15.00 -15.33 -7.22
N ASN A 218 -14.27 -15.76 -6.19
CA ASN A 218 -12.83 -15.46 -6.05
C ASN A 218 -12.02 -16.01 -7.24
N GLY A 219 -12.37 -17.20 -7.75
CA GLY A 219 -11.79 -17.78 -8.96
C GLY A 219 -12.07 -16.93 -10.20
N LEU A 220 -13.32 -16.50 -10.41
CA LEU A 220 -13.71 -15.64 -11.53
C LEU A 220 -12.99 -14.30 -11.49
N LEU A 221 -12.98 -13.61 -10.33
CA LEU A 221 -12.27 -12.34 -10.16
C LEU A 221 -10.78 -12.49 -10.42
N THR A 222 -10.17 -13.60 -9.96
CA THR A 222 -8.78 -13.92 -10.27
C THR A 222 -8.56 -14.06 -11.78
N ALA A 223 -9.43 -14.78 -12.49
CA ALA A 223 -9.31 -14.97 -13.94
C ALA A 223 -9.37 -13.63 -14.69
N ILE A 224 -10.29 -12.74 -14.30
CA ILE A 224 -10.45 -11.41 -14.93
C ILE A 224 -9.18 -10.56 -14.74
N VAL A 225 -8.65 -10.45 -13.52
CA VAL A 225 -7.44 -9.64 -13.28
C VAL A 225 -6.17 -10.27 -13.88
N VAL A 226 -6.14 -11.59 -14.03
CA VAL A 226 -5.08 -12.28 -14.77
C VAL A 226 -5.17 -11.98 -16.27
N ALA A 227 -6.37 -12.00 -16.85
CA ALA A 227 -6.57 -11.65 -18.26
C ALA A 227 -6.17 -10.19 -18.56
N GLU A 228 -6.42 -9.27 -17.62
CA GLU A 228 -6.01 -7.86 -17.73
C GLU A 228 -4.50 -7.69 -17.99
N ARG A 229 -3.67 -8.63 -17.54
CA ARG A 229 -2.21 -8.58 -17.76
C ARG A 229 -1.82 -8.55 -19.21
N TYR A 230 -2.62 -9.17 -20.06
CA TYR A 230 -2.37 -9.38 -21.50
C TYR A 230 -3.07 -8.35 -22.38
N LEU A 231 -3.89 -7.47 -21.79
CA LEU A 231 -4.66 -6.46 -22.52
C LEU A 231 -3.98 -5.08 -22.45
N PRO A 232 -4.12 -4.25 -23.49
CA PRO A 232 -3.54 -2.90 -23.54
C PRO A 232 -4.37 -1.86 -22.77
N VAL A 233 -4.88 -2.20 -21.59
CA VAL A 233 -5.82 -1.36 -20.81
C VAL A 233 -5.16 -0.54 -19.70
N LYS A 234 -3.84 -0.64 -19.55
CA LYS A 234 -3.08 -0.02 -18.43
C LYS A 234 -3.12 1.51 -18.39
N SER A 235 -3.48 2.15 -19.50
CA SER A 235 -3.71 3.59 -19.58
C SER A 235 -5.14 4.01 -19.21
N TRP A 236 -6.08 3.07 -19.20
CA TRP A 236 -7.48 3.34 -18.88
C TRP A 236 -7.67 3.55 -17.37
N PRO A 237 -8.77 4.20 -16.94
CA PRO A 237 -9.08 4.33 -15.53
C PRO A 237 -9.23 2.97 -14.84
N GLY A 238 -8.48 2.76 -13.77
CA GLY A 238 -8.54 1.54 -12.95
C GLY A 238 -9.10 1.82 -11.55
N VAL A 239 -9.01 0.84 -10.68
CA VAL A 239 -9.32 1.00 -9.25
C VAL A 239 -8.09 1.47 -8.47
N SER A 240 -6.90 1.09 -8.92
CA SER A 240 -5.62 1.51 -8.33
C SER A 240 -4.64 2.01 -9.39
N LEU A 241 -3.70 2.84 -8.95
CA LEU A 241 -2.50 3.23 -9.69
C LEU A 241 -1.30 2.50 -9.12
N MET A 242 -0.40 2.12 -10.02
CA MET A 242 0.89 1.50 -9.70
C MET A 242 2.00 2.37 -10.27
N VAL A 243 3.04 2.60 -9.48
CA VAL A 243 4.24 3.36 -9.88
C VAL A 243 5.48 2.52 -9.68
N CYS A 244 6.34 2.52 -10.68
CA CYS A 244 7.75 2.17 -10.54
C CYS A 244 8.54 3.46 -10.79
N ALA A 245 9.28 3.91 -9.79
CA ALA A 245 10.10 5.11 -9.87
C ALA A 245 11.52 4.81 -9.37
N ARG A 246 12.47 5.64 -9.77
CA ARG A 246 13.90 5.48 -9.48
C ARG A 246 14.48 6.74 -8.85
N ARG A 247 15.33 6.58 -7.84
CA ARG A 247 16.19 7.65 -7.36
C ARG A 247 17.36 7.84 -8.34
N ARG A 248 17.51 9.06 -8.86
CA ARG A 248 18.69 9.47 -9.65
C ARG A 248 19.95 9.57 -8.80
#